data_2b3a9b6db567528f3ceafb12154db866
#
_entry.id   2b3a9b6db567528f3ceafb12154db866
#
_cell.length_a   1.000
_cell.length_b   1.000
_cell.length_c   1.000
_cell.angle_alpha   90.00
_cell.angle_beta   90.00
_cell.angle_gamma   90.00
#
_symmetry.space_group_name_H-M   'P 1'
#
loop_
_entity.id
_entity.type
_entity.pdbx_description
1 polymer ?
#
loop_
_entity_poly.entity_id
_entity_poly.type
_entity_poly.pdbx_seq_one_letter_code
_entity_poly.pdbx_strand_id
1 'polypeptide(L)'
;MKSKILAENIVKGSGGHGLKQDQLVKIFDKIDNLEDFAYTIKKVVEHGGKDYLTTQSFSNPMPAFDTFTRWHHIDEKYDPSWGFDKKDAGCYMYGMFKDSPPEVADILQPGVIYIGESRATTRNCMLGRRTDFKGSVRNVRLSPYGCGTAFTQKIGKEYIDNVYQAYLPMHNSLVKEAEMQMLIMYYRYYGRIPVCNPDSDLRRVQLRIENEN
;
A
#
# COMPACT_ATOMS: atom_id res chain seq x y z
N MET A 1 -7.21 19.04 28.12
CA MET A 1 -7.59 18.14 29.25
C MET A 1 -8.14 16.78 28.77
N LYS A 2 -9.07 16.75 27.77
CA LYS A 2 -9.63 15.50 27.23
C LYS A 2 -8.58 14.61 26.54
N SER A 3 -7.70 15.18 25.72
CA SER A 3 -6.63 14.47 25.00
C SER A 3 -5.66 13.74 25.95
N LYS A 4 -5.38 14.33 27.11
CA LYS A 4 -4.47 13.73 28.09
C LYS A 4 -5.06 12.48 28.75
N ILE A 5 -6.34 12.51 29.14
CA ILE A 5 -7.04 11.39 29.78
C ILE A 5 -7.17 10.24 28.76
N LEU A 6 -7.44 10.57 27.51
CA LEU A 6 -7.56 9.58 26.45
C LEU A 6 -6.23 8.92 26.12
N ALA A 7 -5.14 9.71 26.04
CA ALA A 7 -3.79 9.19 25.85
C ALA A 7 -3.36 8.26 27.01
N GLU A 8 -3.71 8.57 28.26
CA GLU A 8 -3.48 7.69 29.40
C GLU A 8 -4.20 6.36 29.28
N ASN A 9 -5.47 6.38 28.86
CA ASN A 9 -6.26 5.16 28.69
C ASN A 9 -5.73 4.27 27.57
N ILE A 10 -5.28 4.86 26.46
CA ILE A 10 -4.69 4.12 25.34
C ILE A 10 -3.36 3.50 25.76
N VAL A 11 -2.49 4.23 26.46
CA VAL A 11 -1.22 3.70 26.96
C VAL A 11 -1.44 2.54 27.92
N LYS A 12 -2.43 2.65 28.82
CA LYS A 12 -2.78 1.57 29.75
C LYS A 12 -3.38 0.35 29.04
N GLY A 13 -4.20 0.56 28.01
CA GLY A 13 -4.85 -0.52 27.25
C GLY A 13 -3.93 -1.22 26.24
N SER A 14 -2.83 -0.59 25.85
CA SER A 14 -1.91 -1.12 24.82
C SER A 14 -0.86 -2.12 25.35
N GLY A 15 -0.93 -2.51 26.62
CA GLY A 15 -0.01 -3.53 27.18
C GLY A 15 1.47 -3.13 27.16
N GLY A 16 1.78 -1.84 27.12
CA GLY A 16 3.15 -1.34 27.24
C GLY A 16 3.98 -1.33 25.95
N HIS A 17 3.36 -1.37 24.78
CA HIS A 17 4.05 -1.35 23.46
C HIS A 17 4.75 -0.01 23.12
N GLY A 18 5.35 0.64 24.10
CA GLY A 18 6.30 1.76 23.91
C GLY A 18 5.71 3.09 23.45
N LEU A 19 4.38 3.24 23.53
CA LEU A 19 3.70 4.52 23.29
C LEU A 19 3.92 5.46 24.46
N LYS A 20 4.51 6.63 24.21
CA LYS A 20 4.64 7.66 25.20
C LYS A 20 3.40 8.56 25.17
N GLN A 21 2.82 8.80 26.35
CA GLN A 21 1.63 9.61 26.53
C GLN A 21 1.76 11.02 25.93
N ASP A 22 2.92 11.65 26.05
CA ASP A 22 3.22 12.96 25.49
C ASP A 22 3.20 13.02 23.97
N GLN A 23 3.57 11.92 23.31
CA GLN A 23 3.50 11.78 21.86
C GLN A 23 2.03 11.68 21.40
N LEU A 24 1.21 10.89 22.10
CA LEU A 24 -0.21 10.77 21.81
C LEU A 24 -0.95 12.11 22.01
N VAL A 25 -0.65 12.84 23.08
CA VAL A 25 -1.24 14.18 23.31
C VAL A 25 -0.93 15.13 22.16
N LYS A 26 0.32 15.18 21.69
CA LYS A 26 0.73 16.04 20.57
C LYS A 26 0.03 15.69 19.25
N ILE A 27 -0.32 14.42 19.07
CA ILE A 27 -1.05 13.95 17.88
C ILE A 27 -2.51 14.35 18.01
N PHE A 28 -3.14 14.06 19.14
CA PHE A 28 -4.56 14.34 19.38
C PHE A 28 -4.88 15.83 19.37
N ASP A 29 -3.95 16.67 19.80
CA ASP A 29 -4.11 18.12 19.76
C ASP A 29 -4.06 18.72 18.33
N LYS A 30 -3.64 17.94 17.34
CA LYS A 30 -3.60 18.34 15.91
C LYS A 30 -4.80 17.86 15.11
N ILE A 31 -5.69 17.08 15.70
CA ILE A 31 -6.86 16.52 15.01
C ILE A 31 -8.07 17.38 15.32
N ASP A 32 -8.55 18.08 14.30
CA ASP A 32 -9.61 19.09 14.44
C ASP A 32 -11.03 18.51 14.38
N ASN A 33 -11.21 17.27 13.87
CA ASN A 33 -12.53 16.66 13.80
C ASN A 33 -12.63 15.29 14.51
N LEU A 34 -13.86 14.95 14.92
CA LEU A 34 -14.13 13.78 15.75
C LEU A 34 -13.99 12.46 14.98
N GLU A 35 -14.26 12.47 13.68
CA GLU A 35 -14.20 11.28 12.83
C GLU A 35 -12.75 10.86 12.55
N ASP A 36 -11.88 11.80 12.21
CA ASP A 36 -10.44 11.58 12.06
C ASP A 36 -9.82 11.11 13.37
N PHE A 37 -10.30 11.63 14.48
CA PHE A 37 -9.87 11.24 15.81
C PHE A 37 -10.25 9.80 16.14
N ALA A 38 -11.50 9.42 15.93
CA ALA A 38 -11.99 8.06 16.17
C ALA A 38 -11.29 7.04 15.24
N TYR A 39 -11.11 7.39 13.98
CA TYR A 39 -10.36 6.58 13.02
C TYR A 39 -8.91 6.39 13.44
N THR A 40 -8.23 7.46 13.85
CA THR A 40 -6.85 7.44 14.33
C THR A 40 -6.68 6.54 15.54
N ILE A 41 -7.57 6.66 16.55
CA ILE A 41 -7.54 5.80 17.74
C ILE A 41 -7.75 4.34 17.36
N LYS A 42 -8.74 4.04 16.53
CA LYS A 42 -8.99 2.69 16.07
C LYS A 42 -7.74 2.09 15.42
N LYS A 43 -7.07 2.83 14.55
CA LYS A 43 -5.85 2.38 13.87
C LYS A 43 -4.66 2.22 14.81
N VAL A 44 -4.48 3.11 15.76
CA VAL A 44 -3.43 3.00 16.79
C VAL A 44 -3.62 1.73 17.62
N VAL A 45 -4.85 1.42 18.01
CA VAL A 45 -5.16 0.23 18.81
C VAL A 45 -4.98 -1.06 18.00
N GLU A 46 -5.44 -1.08 16.73
CA GLU A 46 -5.37 -2.25 15.86
C GLU A 46 -3.95 -2.64 15.44
N HIS A 47 -3.03 -1.68 15.35
CA HIS A 47 -1.71 -1.91 14.75
C HIS A 47 -0.53 -1.83 15.73
N GLY A 48 -0.78 -1.87 17.05
CA GLY A 48 0.29 -1.92 18.05
C GLY A 48 1.18 -0.67 18.12
N GLY A 49 0.71 0.42 17.64
CA GLY A 49 1.02 1.80 18.01
C GLY A 49 2.34 2.42 17.60
N LYS A 50 3.49 1.84 17.79
CA LYS A 50 4.75 2.61 17.73
C LYS A 50 5.14 3.07 16.31
N ASP A 51 5.01 2.20 15.33
CA ASP A 51 5.33 2.52 13.93
C ASP A 51 4.27 3.41 13.28
N TYR A 52 3.07 3.39 13.84
CA TYR A 52 1.94 4.18 13.36
C TYR A 52 2.01 5.64 13.83
N LEU A 53 2.54 5.86 15.05
CA LEU A 53 2.57 7.17 15.69
C LEU A 53 3.83 7.99 15.45
N THR A 54 4.90 7.38 14.97
CA THR A 54 6.17 8.09 14.69
C THR A 54 6.12 8.94 13.44
N THR A 55 5.07 8.86 12.67
CA THR A 55 4.92 9.55 11.40
C THR A 55 3.84 10.62 11.47
N GLN A 56 4.18 11.83 11.12
CA GLN A 56 3.39 13.06 11.28
C GLN A 56 2.12 13.18 10.41
N SER A 57 1.50 12.10 9.96
CA SER A 57 0.54 12.16 8.87
C SER A 57 -0.89 11.82 9.21
N PHE A 58 -1.31 12.09 10.43
CA PHE A 58 -2.73 12.00 10.80
C PHE A 58 -3.60 13.10 10.17
N SER A 59 -2.97 14.10 9.56
CA SER A 59 -3.67 15.17 8.83
C SER A 59 -3.79 14.94 7.33
N ASN A 60 -3.21 13.85 6.80
CA ASN A 60 -3.31 13.56 5.39
C ASN A 60 -4.44 12.57 5.14
N PRO A 61 -5.50 12.97 4.42
CA PRO A 61 -6.55 12.05 4.00
C PRO A 61 -5.93 10.93 3.15
N MET A 62 -6.58 9.76 3.16
CA MET A 62 -6.25 8.69 2.22
C MET A 62 -6.30 9.28 0.80
N PRO A 63 -5.25 9.17 -0.01
CA PRO A 63 -5.29 9.71 -1.36
C PRO A 63 -6.39 8.99 -2.16
N ALA A 64 -7.06 9.74 -3.02
CA ALA A 64 -8.01 9.14 -3.93
C ALA A 64 -7.30 8.15 -4.87
N PHE A 65 -7.89 6.99 -5.10
CA PHE A 65 -7.28 5.94 -5.92
C PHE A 65 -7.31 6.23 -7.44
N ASP A 66 -7.77 7.40 -7.82
CA ASP A 66 -7.71 7.95 -9.18
C ASP A 66 -6.49 8.84 -9.44
N THR A 67 -5.63 9.04 -8.43
CA THR A 67 -4.43 9.88 -8.52
C THR A 67 -3.13 9.10 -8.76
N PHE A 68 -3.23 7.91 -9.33
CA PHE A 68 -2.05 7.17 -9.78
C PHE A 68 -1.27 7.96 -10.81
N THR A 69 0.07 7.77 -10.85
CA THR A 69 0.86 8.20 -12.01
C THR A 69 0.32 7.52 -13.28
N ARG A 70 0.70 8.02 -14.46
CA ARG A 70 0.49 7.24 -15.68
C ARG A 70 1.15 5.85 -15.58
N TRP A 71 0.81 4.96 -16.48
CA TRP A 71 1.52 3.71 -16.64
C TRP A 71 2.94 3.95 -17.17
N HIS A 72 3.93 3.38 -16.50
CA HIS A 72 5.33 3.40 -16.88
C HIS A 72 5.76 2.00 -17.28
N HIS A 73 6.34 1.85 -18.46
CA HIS A 73 6.88 0.56 -18.88
C HIS A 73 7.89 0.04 -17.85
N ILE A 74 7.93 -1.26 -17.61
CA ILE A 74 8.79 -1.86 -16.57
C ILE A 74 10.28 -1.53 -16.76
N ASP A 75 10.72 -1.23 -17.97
CA ASP A 75 12.09 -0.84 -18.31
C ASP A 75 12.30 0.67 -18.48
N GLU A 76 11.25 1.47 -18.42
CA GLU A 76 11.35 2.92 -18.50
C GLU A 76 12.27 3.43 -17.37
N LYS A 77 13.22 4.29 -17.68
CA LYS A 77 14.07 4.88 -16.65
C LYS A 77 13.26 5.82 -15.77
N TYR A 78 13.54 5.74 -14.47
CA TYR A 78 12.91 6.68 -13.54
C TYR A 78 13.25 8.12 -13.91
N ASP A 79 12.22 8.96 -13.92
CA ASP A 79 12.31 10.41 -14.12
C ASP A 79 11.62 11.13 -12.94
N PRO A 80 12.22 12.18 -12.35
CA PRO A 80 11.59 12.95 -11.27
C PRO A 80 10.22 13.55 -11.62
N SER A 81 9.94 13.77 -12.92
CA SER A 81 8.64 14.24 -13.40
C SER A 81 7.49 13.25 -13.14
N TRP A 82 7.77 12.04 -12.69
CA TRP A 82 6.74 11.08 -12.28
C TRP A 82 5.97 11.48 -11.01
N GLY A 83 6.44 12.55 -10.32
CA GLY A 83 5.72 13.14 -9.18
C GLY A 83 5.99 12.48 -7.84
N PHE A 84 7.07 11.70 -7.72
CA PHE A 84 7.52 11.13 -6.44
C PHE A 84 9.03 10.95 -6.41
N ASP A 85 9.61 10.85 -5.22
CA ASP A 85 11.02 10.54 -5.02
C ASP A 85 11.30 9.03 -5.04
N LYS A 86 12.52 8.64 -5.45
CA LYS A 86 12.92 7.23 -5.51
C LYS A 86 12.69 6.44 -4.22
N LYS A 87 12.73 7.13 -3.08
CA LYS A 87 12.62 6.51 -1.75
C LYS A 87 11.24 6.65 -1.14
N ASP A 88 10.29 7.26 -1.84
CA ASP A 88 8.96 7.44 -1.30
C ASP A 88 8.25 6.11 -1.02
N ALA A 89 7.39 6.16 0.00
CA ALA A 89 6.42 5.11 0.26
C ALA A 89 5.19 5.31 -0.64
N GLY A 90 4.45 4.24 -0.85
CA GLY A 90 3.21 4.32 -1.61
C GLY A 90 2.66 2.95 -1.97
N CYS A 91 1.51 2.95 -2.59
CA CYS A 91 0.99 1.79 -3.28
C CYS A 91 1.44 1.80 -4.73
N TYR A 92 1.47 0.62 -5.31
CA TYR A 92 1.76 0.46 -6.72
C TYR A 92 0.96 -0.70 -7.29
N MET A 93 0.79 -0.69 -8.60
CA MET A 93 0.20 -1.79 -9.30
C MET A 93 1.01 -2.15 -10.54
N TYR A 94 1.02 -3.43 -10.88
CA TYR A 94 1.48 -3.88 -12.19
C TYR A 94 0.29 -4.14 -13.09
N GLY A 95 0.38 -3.66 -14.32
CA GLY A 95 -0.56 -3.96 -15.40
C GLY A 95 0.16 -4.68 -16.54
N MET A 96 -0.53 -5.54 -17.25
CA MET A 96 -0.05 -6.18 -18.45
C MET A 96 -0.94 -5.77 -19.64
N PHE A 97 -0.33 -5.14 -20.64
CA PHE A 97 -1.03 -4.64 -21.81
C PHE A 97 -0.29 -5.11 -23.07
N LYS A 98 -1.04 -5.71 -23.99
CA LYS A 98 -0.47 -6.25 -25.25
C LYS A 98 0.02 -5.12 -26.16
N ASP A 99 -0.73 -4.02 -26.15
CA ASP A 99 -0.44 -2.80 -26.89
C ASP A 99 -0.08 -1.67 -25.92
N SER A 100 -0.42 -0.44 -26.24
CA SER A 100 -0.24 0.68 -25.32
C SER A 100 -1.19 0.58 -24.13
N PRO A 101 -0.72 0.89 -22.91
CA PRO A 101 -1.61 0.96 -21.75
C PRO A 101 -2.60 2.13 -21.90
N PRO A 102 -3.72 2.11 -21.18
CA PRO A 102 -4.62 3.26 -21.04
C PRO A 102 -3.86 4.49 -20.55
N GLU A 103 -4.31 5.68 -20.95
CA GLU A 103 -3.68 6.95 -20.57
C GLU A 103 -3.71 7.17 -19.05
N VAL A 104 -4.83 6.86 -18.42
CA VAL A 104 -5.01 6.96 -16.98
C VAL A 104 -4.88 5.58 -16.35
N ALA A 105 -4.08 5.49 -15.30
CA ALA A 105 -3.95 4.24 -14.56
C ALA A 105 -5.07 4.13 -13.51
N ASP A 106 -5.80 3.02 -13.56
CA ASP A 106 -6.93 2.71 -12.67
C ASP A 106 -6.81 1.28 -12.15
N ILE A 107 -7.13 1.10 -10.87
CA ILE A 107 -7.08 -0.21 -10.20
C ILE A 107 -8.09 -1.21 -10.77
N LEU A 108 -9.18 -0.73 -11.37
CA LEU A 108 -10.23 -1.56 -11.96
C LEU A 108 -10.00 -1.86 -13.45
N GLN A 109 -8.82 -1.57 -13.99
CA GLN A 109 -8.50 -1.95 -15.36
C GLN A 109 -8.31 -3.47 -15.48
N PRO A 110 -8.86 -4.11 -16.52
CA PRO A 110 -8.76 -5.57 -16.69
C PRO A 110 -7.33 -6.11 -16.77
N GLY A 111 -6.39 -5.26 -17.21
CA GLY A 111 -4.97 -5.60 -17.30
C GLY A 111 -4.21 -5.59 -15.98
N VAL A 112 -4.80 -5.14 -14.86
CA VAL A 112 -4.12 -5.14 -13.56
C VAL A 112 -3.88 -6.57 -13.10
N ILE A 113 -2.60 -6.89 -12.87
CA ILE A 113 -2.15 -8.24 -12.49
C ILE A 113 -1.64 -8.33 -11.06
N TYR A 114 -1.31 -7.20 -10.43
CA TYR A 114 -0.83 -7.13 -9.05
C TYR A 114 -1.07 -5.76 -8.44
N ILE A 115 -1.42 -5.75 -7.16
CA ILE A 115 -1.52 -4.56 -6.29
C ILE A 115 -0.62 -4.81 -5.09
N GLY A 116 0.21 -3.83 -4.72
CA GLY A 116 1.13 -3.96 -3.60
C GLY A 116 1.50 -2.64 -2.95
N GLU A 117 2.15 -2.74 -1.80
CA GLU A 117 2.64 -1.61 -1.02
C GLU A 117 4.17 -1.57 -0.96
N SER A 118 4.71 -0.38 -0.79
CA SER A 118 6.11 -0.16 -0.48
C SER A 118 6.26 0.88 0.61
N ARG A 119 7.24 0.67 1.47
CA ARG A 119 7.54 1.58 2.57
C ARG A 119 8.79 2.38 2.25
N ALA A 120 8.89 3.59 2.80
CA ALA A 120 10.06 4.46 2.66
C ALA A 120 11.30 3.89 3.38
N THR A 121 11.74 2.71 3.00
CA THR A 121 12.99 2.10 3.49
C THR A 121 13.95 1.89 2.34
N THR A 122 15.24 1.73 2.63
CA THR A 122 16.29 1.62 1.61
C THR A 122 16.06 0.50 0.59
N ARG A 123 15.39 -0.59 0.97
CA ARG A 123 15.10 -1.74 0.10
C ARG A 123 13.64 -1.86 -0.32
N ASN A 124 12.72 -1.29 0.47
CA ASN A 124 11.28 -1.43 0.25
C ASN A 124 10.63 -0.13 -0.26
N CYS A 125 11.35 0.69 -1.00
CA CYS A 125 10.78 1.85 -1.69
C CYS A 125 10.10 1.42 -3.01
N MET A 126 9.26 2.28 -3.57
CA MET A 126 8.50 1.98 -4.80
C MET A 126 9.38 1.50 -5.95
N LEU A 127 10.49 2.19 -6.22
CA LEU A 127 11.44 1.77 -7.27
C LEU A 127 12.24 0.53 -6.89
N GLY A 128 12.48 0.29 -5.60
CA GLY A 128 13.09 -0.95 -5.11
C GLY A 128 12.23 -2.16 -5.45
N ARG A 129 10.92 -2.07 -5.24
CA ARG A 129 9.95 -3.12 -5.62
C ARG A 129 9.96 -3.44 -7.11
N ARG A 130 10.10 -2.41 -7.96
CA ARG A 130 10.26 -2.62 -9.40
C ARG A 130 11.54 -3.39 -9.73
N THR A 131 12.65 -3.02 -9.10
CA THR A 131 13.93 -3.70 -9.29
C THR A 131 13.86 -5.15 -8.83
N ASP A 132 13.22 -5.42 -7.68
CA ASP A 132 13.02 -6.76 -7.16
C ASP A 132 12.13 -7.61 -8.10
N PHE A 133 11.05 -7.04 -8.62
CA PHE A 133 10.19 -7.70 -9.60
C PHE A 133 10.97 -8.11 -10.86
N LYS A 134 11.66 -7.14 -11.48
CA LYS A 134 12.50 -7.40 -12.68
C LYS A 134 13.57 -8.45 -12.42
N GLY A 135 14.26 -8.35 -11.28
CA GLY A 135 15.28 -9.30 -10.86
C GLY A 135 14.71 -10.71 -10.68
N SER A 136 13.54 -10.83 -10.07
CA SER A 136 12.88 -12.11 -9.86
C SER A 136 12.44 -12.77 -11.17
N VAL A 137 11.93 -11.99 -12.13
CA VAL A 137 11.47 -12.52 -13.42
C VAL A 137 12.65 -12.89 -14.33
N ARG A 138 13.68 -12.03 -14.42
CA ARG A 138 14.78 -12.19 -15.38
C ARG A 138 15.90 -13.10 -14.89
N ASN A 139 16.19 -13.12 -13.59
CA ASN A 139 17.39 -13.76 -13.02
C ASN A 139 17.13 -15.05 -12.25
N VAL A 140 15.89 -15.56 -12.25
CA VAL A 140 15.52 -16.84 -11.58
C VAL A 140 15.94 -16.89 -10.09
N ARG A 141 16.22 -15.79 -9.44
CA ARG A 141 16.30 -15.73 -7.98
C ARG A 141 14.89 -15.66 -7.41
N LEU A 142 14.23 -16.81 -7.45
CA LEU A 142 12.85 -16.94 -6.99
C LEU A 142 12.80 -16.72 -5.48
N SER A 143 12.32 -15.55 -5.07
CA SER A 143 11.74 -15.44 -3.73
C SER A 143 10.44 -16.25 -3.77
N PRO A 144 10.27 -17.28 -2.94
CA PRO A 144 9.09 -18.17 -3.01
C PRO A 144 7.75 -17.46 -2.81
N TYR A 145 7.76 -16.20 -2.38
CA TYR A 145 6.59 -15.41 -2.05
C TYR A 145 6.49 -14.08 -2.81
N GLY A 146 7.29 -13.87 -3.83
CA GLY A 146 7.35 -12.59 -4.54
C GLY A 146 6.42 -12.52 -5.73
N CYS A 147 5.92 -11.31 -6.05
CA CYS A 147 5.11 -11.03 -7.23
C CYS A 147 5.78 -11.50 -8.54
N GLY A 148 7.10 -11.33 -8.68
CA GLY A 148 7.84 -11.79 -9.86
C GLY A 148 7.82 -13.31 -10.03
N THR A 149 7.84 -14.07 -8.92
CA THR A 149 7.67 -15.53 -8.95
C THR A 149 6.26 -15.91 -9.39
N ALA A 150 5.24 -15.28 -8.81
CA ALA A 150 3.84 -15.50 -9.21
C ALA A 150 3.63 -15.16 -10.69
N PHE A 151 4.22 -14.05 -11.17
CA PHE A 151 4.19 -13.68 -12.60
C PHE A 151 4.79 -14.78 -13.47
N THR A 152 5.99 -15.23 -13.16
CA THR A 152 6.67 -16.27 -13.93
C THR A 152 5.88 -17.59 -13.99
N GLN A 153 5.25 -17.96 -12.85
CA GLN A 153 4.50 -19.21 -12.76
C GLN A 153 3.11 -19.17 -13.38
N LYS A 154 2.41 -18.03 -13.26
CA LYS A 154 1.00 -17.92 -13.64
C LYS A 154 0.80 -17.29 -15.03
N ILE A 155 1.76 -16.50 -15.50
CA ILE A 155 1.68 -15.75 -16.77
C ILE A 155 2.78 -16.21 -17.72
N GLY A 156 4.05 -16.15 -17.30
CA GLY A 156 5.22 -16.50 -18.11
C GLY A 156 6.22 -15.35 -18.19
N LYS A 157 7.51 -15.67 -18.05
CA LYS A 157 8.58 -14.66 -18.06
C LYS A 157 8.74 -13.94 -19.41
N GLU A 158 8.33 -14.59 -20.50
CA GLU A 158 8.38 -14.06 -21.87
C GLU A 158 7.48 -12.85 -22.09
N TYR A 159 6.50 -12.63 -21.20
CA TYR A 159 5.57 -11.50 -21.28
C TYR A 159 6.03 -10.26 -20.49
N ILE A 160 7.26 -10.24 -19.95
CA ILE A 160 7.74 -9.13 -19.10
C ILE A 160 7.74 -7.79 -19.86
N ASP A 161 7.97 -7.81 -21.16
CA ASP A 161 8.00 -6.61 -21.99
C ASP A 161 6.59 -5.99 -22.22
N ASN A 162 5.53 -6.67 -21.80
CA ASN A 162 4.18 -6.14 -21.77
C ASN A 162 3.77 -5.60 -20.41
N VAL A 163 4.70 -5.57 -19.43
CA VAL A 163 4.40 -5.14 -18.06
C VAL A 163 4.68 -3.65 -17.89
N TYR A 164 3.72 -2.99 -17.26
CA TYR A 164 3.76 -1.59 -16.87
C TYR A 164 3.53 -1.48 -15.37
N GLN A 165 3.99 -0.39 -14.79
CA GLN A 165 3.78 -0.07 -13.38
C GLN A 165 3.22 1.33 -13.23
N ALA A 166 2.25 1.50 -12.33
CA ALA A 166 1.75 2.80 -11.89
C ALA A 166 1.94 2.92 -10.38
N TYR A 167 2.11 4.16 -9.91
CA TYR A 167 2.47 4.47 -8.54
C TYR A 167 1.45 5.42 -7.93
N LEU A 168 1.16 5.23 -6.64
CA LEU A 168 0.38 6.14 -5.82
C LEU A 168 1.21 6.50 -4.60
N PRO A 169 2.00 7.59 -4.68
CA PRO A 169 2.80 8.07 -3.55
C PRO A 169 1.91 8.45 -2.38
N MET A 170 2.29 8.02 -1.19
CA MET A 170 1.56 8.36 0.02
C MET A 170 2.44 8.22 1.25
N HIS A 171 1.95 8.71 2.35
CA HIS A 171 2.66 8.57 3.61
C HIS A 171 2.76 7.10 4.05
N ASN A 172 3.90 6.73 4.61
CA ASN A 172 4.25 5.36 4.99
C ASN A 172 3.22 4.69 5.93
N SER A 173 2.54 5.47 6.79
CA SER A 173 1.52 4.94 7.71
C SER A 173 0.24 4.49 7.02
N LEU A 174 -0.03 4.98 5.81
CA LEU A 174 -1.26 4.71 5.07
C LEU A 174 -1.15 3.53 4.11
N VAL A 175 0.07 3.14 3.71
CA VAL A 175 0.28 2.20 2.60
C VAL A 175 -0.40 0.84 2.78
N LYS A 176 -0.39 0.31 3.99
CA LYS A 176 -1.05 -1.00 4.25
C LYS A 176 -2.56 -0.95 4.14
N GLU A 177 -3.15 0.12 4.66
CA GLU A 177 -4.60 0.28 4.58
C GLU A 177 -5.02 0.58 3.15
N ALA A 178 -4.27 1.43 2.45
CA ALA A 178 -4.52 1.73 1.05
C ALA A 178 -4.41 0.48 0.17
N GLU A 179 -3.36 -0.34 0.33
CA GLU A 179 -3.25 -1.63 -0.36
C GLU A 179 -4.48 -2.51 -0.11
N MET A 180 -4.91 -2.62 1.15
CA MET A 180 -6.07 -3.44 1.50
C MET A 180 -7.35 -2.90 0.86
N GLN A 181 -7.58 -1.59 0.89
CA GLN A 181 -8.75 -0.98 0.26
C GLN A 181 -8.76 -1.18 -1.27
N MET A 182 -7.62 -1.04 -1.92
CA MET A 182 -7.47 -1.31 -3.36
C MET A 182 -7.80 -2.78 -3.68
N LEU A 183 -7.31 -3.72 -2.88
CA LEU A 183 -7.60 -5.15 -3.06
C LEU A 183 -9.10 -5.46 -2.84
N ILE A 184 -9.73 -4.82 -1.84
CA ILE A 184 -11.18 -4.95 -1.58
C ILE A 184 -11.98 -4.38 -2.76
N MET A 185 -11.63 -3.20 -3.27
CA MET A 185 -12.29 -2.60 -4.44
C MET A 185 -12.19 -3.51 -5.66
N TYR A 186 -10.99 -4.01 -5.94
CA TYR A 186 -10.76 -4.95 -7.05
C TYR A 186 -11.57 -6.24 -6.87
N TYR A 187 -11.58 -6.82 -5.67
CA TYR A 187 -12.34 -8.03 -5.36
C TYR A 187 -13.86 -7.83 -5.48
N ARG A 188 -14.38 -6.69 -4.97
CA ARG A 188 -15.81 -6.36 -5.10
C ARG A 188 -16.24 -6.23 -6.56
N TYR A 189 -15.36 -5.72 -7.41
CA TYR A 189 -15.65 -5.51 -8.83
C TYR A 189 -15.52 -6.80 -9.67
N TYR A 190 -14.44 -7.58 -9.44
CA TYR A 190 -14.12 -8.75 -10.28
C TYR A 190 -14.46 -10.10 -9.64
N GLY A 191 -14.84 -10.16 -8.38
CA GLY A 191 -15.02 -11.41 -7.61
C GLY A 191 -13.73 -12.16 -7.31
N ARG A 192 -12.58 -11.57 -7.59
CA ARG A 192 -11.23 -12.14 -7.41
C ARG A 192 -10.22 -11.06 -7.13
N ILE A 193 -9.07 -11.41 -6.56
CA ILE A 193 -7.91 -10.51 -6.49
C ILE A 193 -7.08 -10.58 -7.78
N PRO A 194 -6.16 -9.62 -8.03
CA PRO A 194 -5.26 -9.67 -9.18
C PRO A 194 -4.44 -10.96 -9.20
N VAL A 195 -4.19 -11.50 -10.40
CA VAL A 195 -3.67 -12.87 -10.60
C VAL A 195 -2.32 -13.14 -9.92
N CYS A 196 -1.46 -12.13 -9.78
CA CYS A 196 -0.14 -12.27 -9.14
C CYS A 196 -0.15 -11.95 -7.65
N ASN A 197 -1.26 -11.52 -7.06
CA ASN A 197 -1.38 -11.44 -5.62
C ASN A 197 -1.45 -12.85 -5.02
N PRO A 198 -0.86 -13.09 -3.83
CA PRO A 198 -0.90 -14.39 -3.18
C PRO A 198 -2.29 -14.69 -2.61
N ASP A 199 -2.62 -15.97 -2.46
CA ASP A 199 -3.91 -16.42 -1.90
C ASP A 199 -4.14 -15.96 -0.45
N SER A 200 -3.05 -15.67 0.28
CA SER A 200 -3.13 -15.03 1.60
C SER A 200 -3.80 -13.65 1.55
N ASP A 201 -3.63 -12.90 0.46
CA ASP A 201 -4.30 -11.61 0.29
C ASP A 201 -5.79 -11.80 0.04
N LEU A 202 -6.19 -12.80 -0.73
CA LEU A 202 -7.61 -13.15 -0.90
C LEU A 202 -8.29 -13.44 0.45
N ARG A 203 -7.64 -14.26 1.29
CA ARG A 203 -8.16 -14.55 2.63
C ARG A 203 -8.28 -13.29 3.50
N ARG A 204 -7.28 -12.41 3.45
CA ARG A 204 -7.31 -11.13 4.19
C ARG A 204 -8.45 -10.23 3.73
N VAL A 205 -8.69 -10.14 2.42
CA VAL A 205 -9.79 -9.36 1.83
C VAL A 205 -11.13 -9.92 2.28
N GLN A 206 -11.35 -11.23 2.18
CA GLN A 206 -12.59 -11.89 2.59
C GLN A 206 -12.90 -11.66 4.08
N LEU A 207 -11.94 -11.90 4.96
CA LEU A 207 -12.08 -11.64 6.40
C LEU A 207 -12.39 -10.17 6.70
N ARG A 208 -11.83 -9.24 5.94
CA ARG A 208 -12.11 -7.81 6.15
C ARG A 208 -13.54 -7.46 5.76
N ILE A 209 -14.03 -7.97 4.63
CA ILE A 209 -15.41 -7.75 4.17
C ILE A 209 -16.43 -8.38 5.14
N GLU A 210 -16.14 -9.59 5.64
CA GLU A 210 -17.00 -10.26 6.64
C GLU A 210 -17.13 -9.46 7.94
N ASN A 211 -16.07 -8.77 8.36
CA ASN A 211 -16.07 -7.95 9.58
C ASN A 211 -16.70 -6.55 9.38
N GLU A 212 -16.98 -6.14 8.16
CA GLU A 212 -17.65 -4.87 7.83
C GLU A 212 -19.18 -5.01 7.76
N ASN A 213 -19.69 -6.25 7.67
CA ASN A 213 -21.11 -6.60 7.65
C ASN A 213 -21.62 -6.99 9.04
#